data_63d75c0c1edd9730d131e323b8e32957
#
_entry.id   63d75c0c1edd9730d131e323b8e32957
#
_cell.length_a   1.000
_cell.length_b   1.000
_cell.length_c   1.000
_cell.angle_alpha   90.00
_cell.angle_beta   90.00
_cell.angle_gamma   90.00
#
_symmetry.space_group_name_H-M   'P 1'
#
loop_
_entity.id
_entity.type
_entity.pdbx_description
1 polymer ?
#
loop_
_entity_poly.entity_id
_entity_poly.type
_entity_poly.pdbx_seq_one_letter_code
_entity_poly.pdbx_strand_id
1 'polypeptide(L)'
;MTADTGALHFSTYLRGTLYGLAAISLWSIWSPITRLSVTTELSAWDLTMLRLALPGLLLLPVVIKRGLGLDRLGWPGLALLIVSGGVPYTLCAITGLDYAPAHHQTALNPGCMPIFVALIATFWIGETISPAQRAGLGLILVGALLIVAWQGAAWQPTLALGHVLFLVASFLWACFTVLLRHGKLDPLHAIAIVSVGSWLFIPVYIALQGPAILQAPLTEVVLQGAFQGIVITILSLILYARALNLLGASAGGAFGALVPVLSALFAIPILGEWPTSSDWAAIALISVGVYLASGGPLPYRNPRT
;
A
#
# COMPACT_ATOMS: atom_id res chain seq x y z
N MET A 1 -25.45 36.57 -0.58
CA MET A 1 -24.67 35.69 0.31
C MET A 1 -24.55 34.22 -0.16
N THR A 2 -25.17 33.81 -1.28
CA THR A 2 -25.17 32.39 -1.75
C THR A 2 -24.02 32.05 -2.70
N ALA A 3 -23.35 33.02 -3.33
CA ALA A 3 -22.22 32.76 -4.23
C ALA A 3 -20.91 32.39 -3.51
N ASP A 4 -20.74 32.85 -2.28
CA ASP A 4 -19.49 32.64 -1.51
C ASP A 4 -19.38 31.24 -0.91
N THR A 5 -20.51 30.62 -0.55
CA THR A 5 -20.53 29.23 -0.02
C THR A 5 -20.20 28.19 -1.10
N GLY A 6 -20.64 28.40 -2.34
CA GLY A 6 -20.33 27.51 -3.47
C GLY A 6 -18.85 27.55 -3.84
N ALA A 7 -18.23 28.70 -3.84
CA ALA A 7 -16.80 28.88 -4.13
C ALA A 7 -15.90 28.24 -3.03
N LEU A 8 -16.29 28.38 -1.76
CA LEU A 8 -15.61 27.75 -0.63
C LEU A 8 -15.72 26.21 -0.69
N HIS A 9 -16.88 25.65 -1.03
CA HIS A 9 -17.06 24.22 -1.21
C HIS A 9 -16.23 23.67 -2.38
N PHE A 10 -16.21 24.38 -3.51
CA PHE A 10 -15.40 23.99 -4.67
C PHE A 10 -13.90 24.02 -4.37
N SER A 11 -13.40 25.05 -3.67
CA SER A 11 -11.99 25.13 -3.31
C SER A 11 -11.56 24.02 -2.34
N THR A 12 -12.42 23.65 -1.38
CA THR A 12 -12.18 22.57 -0.44
C THR A 12 -12.14 21.21 -1.15
N TYR A 13 -13.10 20.98 -2.05
CA TYR A 13 -13.15 19.77 -2.86
C TYR A 13 -11.91 19.63 -3.76
N LEU A 14 -11.53 20.70 -4.45
CA LEU A 14 -10.34 20.72 -5.31
C LEU A 14 -9.05 20.43 -4.52
N ARG A 15 -8.88 21.07 -3.35
CA ARG A 15 -7.71 20.81 -2.47
C ARG A 15 -7.67 19.35 -2.00
N GLY A 16 -8.80 18.82 -1.57
CA GLY A 16 -8.89 17.41 -1.16
C GLY A 16 -8.54 16.45 -2.29
N THR A 17 -9.04 16.72 -3.50
CA THR A 17 -8.72 15.92 -4.70
C THR A 17 -7.24 16.01 -5.06
N LEU A 18 -6.62 17.19 -5.01
CA LEU A 18 -5.19 17.36 -5.27
C LEU A 18 -4.33 16.62 -4.25
N TYR A 19 -4.66 16.68 -2.95
CA TYR A 19 -3.97 15.89 -1.93
C TYR A 19 -4.10 14.39 -2.17
N GLY A 20 -5.30 13.91 -2.53
CA GLY A 20 -5.54 12.50 -2.83
C GLY A 20 -4.75 12.04 -4.05
N LEU A 21 -4.82 12.79 -5.16
CA LEU A 21 -4.06 12.47 -6.37
C LEU A 21 -2.55 12.48 -6.11
N ALA A 22 -2.03 13.45 -5.36
CA ALA A 22 -0.61 13.46 -5.01
C ALA A 22 -0.21 12.22 -4.20
N ALA A 23 -0.99 11.85 -3.18
CA ALA A 23 -0.71 10.66 -2.35
C ALA A 23 -0.69 9.37 -3.18
N ILE A 24 -1.73 9.14 -4.01
CA ILE A 24 -1.79 7.92 -4.81
C ILE A 24 -0.73 7.89 -5.92
N SER A 25 -0.36 9.03 -6.48
CA SER A 25 0.74 9.11 -7.45
C SER A 25 2.07 8.70 -6.79
N LEU A 26 2.32 9.13 -5.55
CA LEU A 26 3.49 8.69 -4.78
C LEU A 26 3.47 7.17 -4.51
N TRP A 27 2.33 6.60 -4.12
CA TRP A 27 2.22 5.15 -3.92
C TRP A 27 2.33 4.37 -5.22
N SER A 28 1.82 4.92 -6.32
CA SER A 28 1.88 4.27 -7.63
C SER A 28 3.28 4.26 -8.23
N ILE A 29 4.04 5.36 -8.08
CA ILE A 29 5.41 5.46 -8.57
C ILE A 29 6.41 4.69 -7.68
N TRP A 30 6.02 4.39 -6.44
CA TRP A 30 6.85 3.64 -5.51
C TRP A 30 7.27 2.27 -6.07
N SER A 31 6.34 1.54 -6.67
CA SER A 31 6.61 0.19 -7.20
C SER A 31 7.66 0.21 -8.33
N PRO A 32 7.54 1.02 -9.41
CA PRO A 32 8.55 1.04 -10.45
C PRO A 32 9.91 1.59 -9.99
N ILE A 33 9.96 2.62 -9.13
CA ILE A 33 11.24 3.13 -8.61
C ILE A 33 11.91 2.08 -7.72
N THR A 34 11.14 1.42 -6.85
CA THR A 34 11.68 0.37 -5.97
C THR A 34 12.18 -0.81 -6.78
N ARG A 35 11.45 -1.22 -7.85
CA ARG A 35 11.90 -2.28 -8.75
C ARG A 35 13.20 -1.90 -9.46
N LEU A 36 13.32 -0.69 -9.96
CA LEU A 36 14.56 -0.20 -10.56
C LEU A 36 15.73 -0.35 -9.59
N SER A 37 15.58 0.10 -8.35
CA SER A 37 16.64 0.07 -7.35
C SER A 37 16.99 -1.34 -6.90
N VAL A 38 16.00 -2.21 -6.63
CA VAL A 38 16.25 -3.57 -6.15
C VAL A 38 16.88 -4.48 -7.22
N THR A 39 16.67 -4.17 -8.49
CA THR A 39 17.27 -4.91 -9.62
C THR A 39 18.64 -4.37 -10.06
N THR A 40 19.11 -3.25 -9.49
CA THR A 40 20.36 -2.62 -9.89
C THR A 40 21.37 -2.45 -8.76
N GLU A 41 21.02 -1.70 -7.68
CA GLU A 41 22.02 -1.18 -6.75
C GLU A 41 21.84 -1.66 -5.29
N LEU A 42 20.60 -1.77 -4.81
CA LEU A 42 20.30 -2.04 -3.40
C LEU A 42 19.49 -3.33 -3.25
N SER A 43 19.82 -4.13 -2.27
CA SER A 43 19.04 -5.33 -1.96
C SER A 43 17.65 -4.98 -1.38
N ALA A 44 16.72 -5.93 -1.42
CA ALA A 44 15.42 -5.79 -0.80
C ALA A 44 15.52 -5.49 0.72
N TRP A 45 16.57 -6.00 1.37
CA TRP A 45 16.85 -5.70 2.78
C TRP A 45 17.28 -4.27 2.99
N ASP A 46 18.16 -3.73 2.13
CA ASP A 46 18.63 -2.33 2.22
C ASP A 46 17.47 -1.36 2.07
N LEU A 47 16.65 -1.55 1.04
CA LEU A 47 15.47 -0.73 0.79
C LEU A 47 14.45 -0.82 1.93
N THR A 48 14.27 -2.03 2.50
CA THR A 48 13.39 -2.23 3.66
C THR A 48 13.89 -1.46 4.87
N MET A 49 15.21 -1.50 5.14
CA MET A 49 15.79 -0.76 6.26
C MET A 49 15.69 0.75 6.05
N LEU A 50 15.98 1.26 4.85
CA LEU A 50 15.82 2.68 4.51
C LEU A 50 14.37 3.15 4.67
N ARG A 51 13.41 2.30 4.31
CA ARG A 51 11.98 2.60 4.42
C ARG A 51 11.47 2.67 5.85
N LEU A 52 12.07 1.95 6.79
CA LEU A 52 11.56 1.81 8.16
C LEU A 52 12.46 2.45 9.21
N ALA A 53 13.80 2.33 9.08
CA ALA A 53 14.72 2.85 10.09
C ALA A 53 14.72 4.38 10.14
N LEU A 54 14.75 5.06 8.98
CA LEU A 54 14.73 6.52 8.91
C LEU A 54 13.43 7.13 9.43
N PRO A 55 12.22 6.67 9.01
CA PRO A 55 10.97 7.12 9.64
C PRO A 55 10.91 6.80 11.13
N GLY A 56 11.47 5.67 11.58
CA GLY A 56 11.57 5.33 13.00
C GLY A 56 12.31 6.41 13.78
N LEU A 57 13.40 6.92 13.25
CA LEU A 57 14.16 8.02 13.87
C LEU A 57 13.36 9.33 13.89
N LEU A 58 12.76 9.70 12.75
CA LEU A 58 12.01 10.95 12.61
C LEU A 58 10.71 10.96 13.42
N LEU A 59 10.05 9.81 13.56
CA LEU A 59 8.78 9.65 14.27
C LEU A 59 8.95 9.16 15.72
N LEU A 60 10.18 8.93 16.18
CA LEU A 60 10.45 8.54 17.57
C LEU A 60 9.80 9.49 18.60
N PRO A 61 9.81 10.83 18.42
CA PRO A 61 9.11 11.73 19.33
C PRO A 61 7.60 11.48 19.44
N VAL A 62 6.96 10.94 18.38
CA VAL A 62 5.55 10.57 18.40
C VAL A 62 5.32 9.38 19.34
N VAL A 63 6.19 8.36 19.24
CA VAL A 63 6.13 7.18 20.12
C VAL A 63 6.43 7.55 21.56
N ILE A 64 7.43 8.40 21.81
CA ILE A 64 7.76 8.87 23.17
C ILE A 64 6.57 9.61 23.82
N LYS A 65 5.88 10.46 23.03
CA LYS A 65 4.74 11.25 23.54
C LYS A 65 3.45 10.46 23.68
N ARG A 66 3.15 9.53 22.75
CA ARG A 66 1.87 8.81 22.67
C ARG A 66 1.92 7.36 23.16
N GLY A 67 3.14 6.85 23.46
CA GLY A 67 3.36 5.46 23.87
C GLY A 67 3.25 4.47 22.70
N LEU A 68 3.24 3.18 23.05
CA LEU A 68 3.17 2.05 22.11
C LEU A 68 1.73 1.59 21.82
N GLY A 69 0.72 2.24 22.36
CA GLY A 69 -0.69 1.83 22.17
C GLY A 69 -1.05 0.50 22.82
N LEU A 70 -0.31 0.09 23.86
CA LEU A 70 -0.54 -1.16 24.59
C LEU A 70 -1.91 -1.21 25.29
N ASP A 71 -2.42 -0.06 25.71
CA ASP A 71 -3.75 0.11 26.26
C ASP A 71 -4.87 -0.31 25.31
N ARG A 72 -4.61 -0.27 24.02
CA ARG A 72 -5.57 -0.56 22.94
C ARG A 72 -5.37 -1.91 22.28
N LEU A 73 -4.12 -2.33 22.12
CA LEU A 73 -3.77 -3.52 21.35
C LEU A 73 -3.30 -4.70 22.22
N GLY A 74 -2.81 -4.45 23.42
CA GLY A 74 -2.06 -5.43 24.21
C GLY A 74 -0.74 -5.82 23.52
N TRP A 75 0.04 -6.68 24.15
CA TRP A 75 1.31 -7.15 23.59
C TRP A 75 1.17 -7.95 22.29
N PRO A 76 0.20 -8.90 22.17
CA PRO A 76 0.01 -9.64 20.93
C PRO A 76 -0.39 -8.74 19.75
N GLY A 77 -1.30 -7.79 19.99
CA GLY A 77 -1.72 -6.86 18.94
C GLY A 77 -0.61 -5.91 18.52
N LEU A 78 0.24 -5.44 19.46
CA LEU A 78 1.42 -4.63 19.15
C LEU A 78 2.42 -5.42 18.29
N ALA A 79 2.74 -6.64 18.70
CA ALA A 79 3.64 -7.49 17.93
C ALA A 79 3.12 -7.75 16.51
N LEU A 80 1.81 -8.06 16.39
CA LEU A 80 1.18 -8.28 15.09
C LEU A 80 1.15 -6.99 14.25
N LEU A 81 0.95 -5.81 14.86
CA LEU A 81 1.01 -4.51 14.17
C LEU A 81 2.41 -4.27 13.57
N ILE A 82 3.48 -4.51 14.37
CA ILE A 82 4.87 -4.33 13.93
C ILE A 82 5.21 -5.32 12.80
N VAL A 83 4.82 -6.59 12.92
CA VAL A 83 5.08 -7.61 11.91
C VAL A 83 4.31 -7.31 10.62
N SER A 84 3.03 -6.97 10.74
CA SER A 84 2.15 -6.83 9.59
C SER A 84 2.33 -5.52 8.82
N GLY A 85 2.79 -4.45 9.46
CA GLY A 85 3.10 -3.17 8.78
C GLY A 85 4.59 -2.90 8.58
N GLY A 86 5.48 -3.69 9.21
CA GLY A 86 6.92 -3.46 9.29
C GLY A 86 7.75 -4.30 8.31
N VAL A 87 8.87 -4.83 8.83
CA VAL A 87 9.89 -5.52 8.01
C VAL A 87 9.32 -6.69 7.23
N PRO A 88 8.55 -7.65 7.79
CA PRO A 88 8.05 -8.78 7.02
C PRO A 88 7.18 -8.37 5.82
N TYR A 89 6.26 -7.42 6.03
CA TYR A 89 5.44 -6.85 4.96
C TYR A 89 6.30 -6.21 3.86
N THR A 90 7.17 -5.29 4.27
CA THR A 90 7.98 -4.49 3.34
C THR A 90 8.94 -5.38 2.57
N LEU A 91 9.58 -6.34 3.25
CA LEU A 91 10.51 -7.27 2.64
C LEU A 91 9.82 -8.17 1.60
N CYS A 92 8.63 -8.73 1.91
CA CYS A 92 7.84 -9.47 0.93
C CYS A 92 7.48 -8.61 -0.29
N ALA A 93 7.01 -7.36 -0.07
CA ALA A 93 6.61 -6.48 -1.14
C ALA A 93 7.79 -6.08 -2.05
N ILE A 94 8.98 -5.81 -1.48
CA ILE A 94 10.17 -5.40 -2.25
C ILE A 94 10.83 -6.63 -2.89
N THR A 95 11.00 -7.74 -2.17
CA THR A 95 11.58 -8.96 -2.75
C THR A 95 10.73 -9.49 -3.91
N GLY A 96 9.40 -9.35 -3.84
CA GLY A 96 8.53 -9.72 -4.96
C GLY A 96 8.85 -8.94 -6.24
N LEU A 97 9.33 -7.70 -6.12
CA LEU A 97 9.73 -6.87 -7.27
C LEU A 97 11.03 -7.34 -7.96
N ASP A 98 11.85 -8.16 -7.33
CA ASP A 98 12.97 -8.83 -8.00
C ASP A 98 12.48 -9.82 -9.06
N TYR A 99 11.32 -10.44 -8.80
CA TYR A 99 10.82 -11.59 -9.56
C TYR A 99 9.67 -11.26 -10.50
N ALA A 100 8.92 -10.18 -10.22
CA ALA A 100 7.69 -9.87 -10.95
C ALA A 100 7.59 -8.37 -11.31
N PRO A 101 6.88 -8.03 -12.41
CA PRO A 101 6.71 -6.66 -12.87
C PRO A 101 6.09 -5.72 -11.83
N ALA A 102 6.42 -4.42 -11.93
CA ALA A 102 5.95 -3.41 -10.99
C ALA A 102 4.41 -3.27 -10.96
N HIS A 103 3.75 -3.38 -12.10
CA HIS A 103 2.27 -3.32 -12.18
C HIS A 103 1.60 -4.55 -11.55
N HIS A 104 2.23 -5.75 -11.55
CA HIS A 104 1.73 -6.92 -10.81
C HIS A 104 1.77 -6.68 -9.30
N GLN A 105 2.80 -5.99 -8.80
CA GLN A 105 2.90 -5.66 -7.37
C GLN A 105 1.68 -4.84 -6.90
N THR A 106 1.32 -3.78 -7.61
CA THR A 106 0.20 -2.93 -7.21
C THR A 106 -1.15 -3.58 -7.42
N ALA A 107 -1.29 -4.45 -8.40
CA ALA A 107 -2.50 -5.23 -8.63
C ALA A 107 -2.71 -6.33 -7.56
N LEU A 108 -1.66 -7.07 -7.19
CA LEU A 108 -1.76 -8.18 -6.25
C LEU A 108 -1.58 -7.76 -4.78
N ASN A 109 -0.79 -6.73 -4.48
CA ASN A 109 -0.62 -6.29 -3.10
C ASN A 109 -1.75 -5.33 -2.67
N PRO A 110 -1.75 -4.02 -2.99
CA PRO A 110 -2.86 -3.17 -2.57
C PRO A 110 -4.18 -3.53 -3.26
N GLY A 111 -4.16 -4.05 -4.50
CA GLY A 111 -5.36 -4.42 -5.25
C GLY A 111 -6.13 -5.61 -4.64
N CYS A 112 -5.45 -6.63 -4.13
CA CYS A 112 -6.09 -7.79 -3.47
C CYS A 112 -6.34 -7.57 -1.97
N MET A 113 -5.80 -6.52 -1.35
CA MET A 113 -5.98 -6.23 0.08
C MET A 113 -7.44 -6.22 0.54
N PRO A 114 -8.43 -5.68 -0.21
CA PRO A 114 -9.83 -5.71 0.22
C PRO A 114 -10.37 -7.13 0.44
N ILE A 115 -9.88 -8.13 -0.30
CA ILE A 115 -10.28 -9.54 -0.08
C ILE A 115 -9.86 -9.99 1.32
N PHE A 116 -8.60 -9.78 1.68
CA PHE A 116 -8.08 -10.19 2.98
C PHE A 116 -8.69 -9.38 4.12
N VAL A 117 -8.89 -8.06 3.94
CA VAL A 117 -9.59 -7.21 4.92
C VAL A 117 -11.00 -7.72 5.16
N ALA A 118 -11.76 -8.04 4.11
CA ALA A 118 -13.11 -8.55 4.22
C ALA A 118 -13.15 -9.92 4.93
N LEU A 119 -12.22 -10.82 4.60
CA LEU A 119 -12.10 -12.12 5.27
C LEU A 119 -11.82 -11.94 6.77
N ILE A 120 -10.78 -11.17 7.13
CA ILE A 120 -10.41 -10.95 8.53
C ILE A 120 -11.55 -10.25 9.28
N ALA A 121 -12.17 -9.21 8.72
CA ALA A 121 -13.26 -8.48 9.35
C ALA A 121 -14.50 -9.36 9.57
N THR A 122 -14.83 -10.24 8.60
CA THR A 122 -15.96 -11.16 8.73
C THR A 122 -15.70 -12.22 9.80
N PHE A 123 -14.52 -12.89 9.79
CA PHE A 123 -14.23 -13.99 10.69
C PHE A 123 -13.85 -13.55 12.11
N TRP A 124 -13.19 -12.40 12.27
CA TRP A 124 -12.72 -11.92 13.56
C TRP A 124 -13.68 -10.93 14.23
N ILE A 125 -14.31 -10.04 13.45
CA ILE A 125 -15.15 -8.95 13.96
C ILE A 125 -16.65 -9.24 13.75
N GLY A 126 -16.99 -10.19 12.85
CA GLY A 126 -18.38 -10.53 12.51
C GLY A 126 -19.04 -9.49 11.58
N GLU A 127 -18.24 -8.72 10.85
CA GLU A 127 -18.77 -7.74 9.88
C GLU A 127 -19.48 -8.45 8.70
N THR A 128 -20.64 -7.91 8.31
CA THR A 128 -21.40 -8.42 7.15
C THR A 128 -20.95 -7.71 5.87
N ILE A 129 -20.76 -8.49 4.80
CA ILE A 129 -20.36 -7.99 3.50
C ILE A 129 -21.60 -7.67 2.67
N SER A 130 -21.74 -6.43 2.19
CA SER A 130 -22.84 -6.00 1.33
C SER A 130 -22.79 -6.66 -0.06
N PRO A 131 -23.91 -6.74 -0.81
CA PRO A 131 -23.91 -7.29 -2.17
C PRO A 131 -22.93 -6.59 -3.12
N ALA A 132 -22.81 -5.25 -3.04
CA ALA A 132 -21.87 -4.48 -3.85
C ALA A 132 -20.41 -4.83 -3.51
N GLN A 133 -20.08 -4.95 -2.23
CA GLN A 133 -18.76 -5.39 -1.80
C GLN A 133 -18.45 -6.80 -2.27
N ARG A 134 -19.40 -7.74 -2.18
CA ARG A 134 -19.22 -9.12 -2.71
C ARG A 134 -18.91 -9.11 -4.20
N ALA A 135 -19.65 -8.33 -4.99
CA ALA A 135 -19.37 -8.18 -6.42
C ALA A 135 -17.97 -7.60 -6.66
N GLY A 136 -17.57 -6.56 -5.89
CA GLY A 136 -16.22 -5.97 -5.95
C GLY A 136 -15.13 -6.99 -5.63
N LEU A 137 -15.28 -7.75 -4.55
CA LEU A 137 -14.33 -8.81 -4.17
C LEU A 137 -14.23 -9.90 -5.24
N GLY A 138 -15.35 -10.27 -5.87
CA GLY A 138 -15.37 -11.19 -7.01
C GLY A 138 -14.57 -10.67 -8.21
N LEU A 139 -14.72 -9.37 -8.56
CA LEU A 139 -13.95 -8.75 -9.64
C LEU A 139 -12.45 -8.72 -9.34
N ILE A 140 -12.08 -8.39 -8.09
CA ILE A 140 -10.66 -8.42 -7.66
C ILE A 140 -10.11 -9.85 -7.81
N LEU A 141 -10.86 -10.86 -7.36
CA LEU A 141 -10.41 -12.26 -7.45
C LEU A 141 -10.21 -12.68 -8.90
N VAL A 142 -11.15 -12.37 -9.80
CA VAL A 142 -11.04 -12.70 -11.24
C VAL A 142 -9.84 -11.98 -11.84
N GLY A 143 -9.63 -10.70 -11.56
CA GLY A 143 -8.48 -9.95 -12.05
C GLY A 143 -7.14 -10.49 -11.51
N ALA A 144 -7.08 -10.86 -10.24
CA ALA A 144 -5.88 -11.48 -9.66
C ALA A 144 -5.59 -12.85 -10.29
N LEU A 145 -6.60 -13.68 -10.49
CA LEU A 145 -6.46 -14.96 -11.19
C LEU A 145 -6.00 -14.76 -12.64
N LEU A 146 -6.45 -13.71 -13.31
CA LEU A 146 -6.03 -13.39 -14.66
C LEU A 146 -4.52 -13.06 -14.70
N ILE A 147 -4.01 -12.26 -13.75
CA ILE A 147 -2.57 -11.98 -13.64
C ILE A 147 -1.77 -13.25 -13.35
N VAL A 148 -2.23 -14.08 -12.40
CA VAL A 148 -1.48 -15.26 -11.97
C VAL A 148 -1.51 -16.38 -13.01
N ALA A 149 -2.67 -16.61 -13.66
CA ALA A 149 -2.88 -17.73 -14.56
C ALA A 149 -2.46 -17.44 -16.01
N TRP A 150 -2.53 -16.18 -16.46
CA TRP A 150 -2.29 -15.82 -17.86
C TRP A 150 -0.81 -15.44 -18.12
N GLN A 151 0.09 -16.33 -17.74
CA GLN A 151 1.55 -16.12 -17.93
C GLN A 151 2.08 -16.61 -19.28
N GLY A 152 1.20 -16.84 -20.27
CA GLY A 152 1.59 -17.50 -21.53
C GLY A 152 1.82 -19.01 -21.36
N ALA A 153 2.35 -19.64 -22.39
CA ALA A 153 2.52 -21.10 -22.45
C ALA A 153 3.63 -21.67 -21.55
N ALA A 154 4.47 -20.81 -20.93
CA ALA A 154 5.60 -21.24 -20.10
C ALA A 154 5.40 -20.81 -18.63
N TRP A 155 5.19 -21.78 -17.76
CA TRP A 155 5.24 -21.61 -16.31
C TRP A 155 6.63 -21.10 -15.88
N GLN A 156 6.67 -19.92 -15.23
CA GLN A 156 7.91 -19.35 -14.71
C GLN A 156 7.86 -19.39 -13.17
N PRO A 157 8.59 -20.31 -12.52
CA PRO A 157 8.59 -20.43 -11.06
C PRO A 157 8.99 -19.15 -10.32
N THR A 158 9.92 -18.38 -10.88
CA THR A 158 10.39 -17.11 -10.33
C THR A 158 9.28 -16.06 -10.31
N LEU A 159 8.52 -15.92 -11.40
CA LEU A 159 7.37 -15.01 -11.47
C LEU A 159 6.28 -15.42 -10.49
N ALA A 160 6.00 -16.73 -10.36
CA ALA A 160 5.05 -17.23 -9.38
C ALA A 160 5.47 -16.91 -7.93
N LEU A 161 6.77 -16.99 -7.61
CA LEU A 161 7.31 -16.58 -6.32
C LEU A 161 7.02 -15.09 -6.06
N GLY A 162 7.26 -14.22 -7.03
CA GLY A 162 6.93 -12.79 -6.93
C GLY A 162 5.45 -12.57 -6.61
N HIS A 163 4.54 -13.28 -7.30
CA HIS A 163 3.09 -13.18 -7.05
C HIS A 163 2.72 -13.66 -5.63
N VAL A 164 3.29 -14.77 -5.17
CA VAL A 164 3.06 -15.26 -3.79
C VAL A 164 3.53 -14.24 -2.77
N LEU A 165 4.71 -13.64 -2.96
CA LEU A 165 5.24 -12.61 -2.07
C LEU A 165 4.33 -11.37 -2.04
N PHE A 166 3.77 -10.95 -3.17
CA PHE A 166 2.81 -9.84 -3.21
C PHE A 166 1.50 -10.18 -2.47
N LEU A 167 0.99 -11.39 -2.61
CA LEU A 167 -0.22 -11.81 -1.90
C LEU A 167 0.03 -11.95 -0.39
N VAL A 168 1.19 -12.44 0.04
CA VAL A 168 1.60 -12.45 1.45
C VAL A 168 1.69 -11.02 1.99
N ALA A 169 2.32 -10.11 1.24
CA ALA A 169 2.36 -8.70 1.61
C ALA A 169 0.95 -8.09 1.71
N SER A 170 0.06 -8.42 0.77
CA SER A 170 -1.35 -8.00 0.80
C SER A 170 -2.08 -8.47 2.06
N PHE A 171 -1.90 -9.73 2.44
CA PHE A 171 -2.46 -10.29 3.68
C PHE A 171 -1.91 -9.60 4.92
N LEU A 172 -0.59 -9.41 5.00
CA LEU A 172 0.04 -8.69 6.12
C LEU A 172 -0.50 -7.27 6.24
N TRP A 173 -0.57 -6.53 5.14
CA TRP A 173 -1.12 -5.16 5.15
C TRP A 173 -2.61 -5.12 5.51
N ALA A 174 -3.38 -6.15 5.15
CA ALA A 174 -4.77 -6.29 5.61
C ALA A 174 -4.84 -6.50 7.13
N CYS A 175 -3.98 -7.33 7.72
CA CYS A 175 -3.87 -7.47 9.18
C CYS A 175 -3.56 -6.12 9.84
N PHE A 176 -2.55 -5.38 9.33
CA PHE A 176 -2.23 -4.03 9.80
C PHE A 176 -3.44 -3.11 9.73
N THR A 177 -4.17 -3.10 8.62
CA THR A 177 -5.35 -2.24 8.41
C THR A 177 -6.47 -2.56 9.40
N VAL A 178 -6.75 -3.84 9.64
CA VAL A 178 -7.79 -4.27 10.60
C VAL A 178 -7.38 -3.93 12.02
N LEU A 179 -6.12 -4.15 12.39
CA LEU A 179 -5.59 -3.78 13.72
C LEU A 179 -5.64 -2.27 13.96
N LEU A 180 -5.29 -1.47 12.94
CA LEU A 180 -5.38 -0.02 12.99
C LEU A 180 -6.81 0.44 13.30
N ARG A 181 -7.80 -0.13 12.59
CA ARG A 181 -9.22 0.16 12.81
C ARG A 181 -9.70 -0.30 14.18
N HIS A 182 -9.39 -1.55 14.55
CA HIS A 182 -9.80 -2.14 15.84
C HIS A 182 -9.22 -1.36 17.02
N GLY A 183 -7.93 -1.04 17.00
CA GLY A 183 -7.24 -0.26 18.03
C GLY A 183 -7.57 1.24 17.99
N LYS A 184 -8.34 1.71 17.01
CA LYS A 184 -8.63 3.15 16.79
C LYS A 184 -7.37 4.01 16.86
N LEU A 185 -6.28 3.51 16.28
CA LEU A 185 -5.00 4.20 16.26
C LEU A 185 -5.01 5.26 15.15
N ASP A 186 -4.43 6.40 15.45
CA ASP A 186 -4.11 7.39 14.43
C ASP A 186 -3.08 6.80 13.43
N PRO A 187 -3.26 6.95 12.10
CA PRO A 187 -2.37 6.34 11.10
C PRO A 187 -0.90 6.76 11.25
N LEU A 188 -0.62 8.01 11.58
CA LEU A 188 0.75 8.48 11.80
C LEU A 188 1.35 7.86 13.06
N HIS A 189 0.55 7.70 14.13
CA HIS A 189 0.98 7.03 15.34
C HIS A 189 1.28 5.55 15.08
N ALA A 190 0.42 4.85 14.33
CA ALA A 190 0.65 3.44 13.98
C ALA A 190 1.92 3.25 13.14
N ILE A 191 2.17 4.11 12.13
CA ILE A 191 3.41 4.08 11.34
C ILE A 191 4.63 4.39 12.22
N ALA A 192 4.51 5.31 13.18
CA ALA A 192 5.59 5.58 14.14
C ALA A 192 5.94 4.33 14.98
N ILE A 193 4.94 3.65 15.53
CA ILE A 193 5.11 2.39 16.29
C ILE A 193 5.77 1.32 15.43
N VAL A 194 5.27 1.11 14.21
CA VAL A 194 5.80 0.12 13.27
C VAL A 194 7.24 0.42 12.91
N SER A 195 7.55 1.67 12.57
CA SER A 195 8.90 2.08 12.16
C SER A 195 9.92 1.95 13.29
N VAL A 196 9.57 2.39 14.50
CA VAL A 196 10.41 2.22 15.70
C VAL A 196 10.53 0.73 16.08
N GLY A 197 9.42 -0.02 16.07
CA GLY A 197 9.42 -1.45 16.34
C GLY A 197 10.24 -2.26 15.33
N SER A 198 10.34 -1.79 14.10
CA SER A 198 11.17 -2.40 13.05
C SER A 198 12.67 -2.34 13.34
N TRP A 199 13.13 -1.49 14.26
CA TRP A 199 14.52 -1.50 14.70
C TRP A 199 14.96 -2.81 15.36
N LEU A 200 14.01 -3.60 15.87
CA LEU A 200 14.28 -4.96 16.37
C LEU A 200 14.85 -5.89 15.28
N PHE A 201 14.65 -5.57 14.01
CA PHE A 201 15.17 -6.33 12.88
C PHE A 201 16.56 -5.85 12.40
N ILE A 202 17.09 -4.72 12.91
CA ILE A 202 18.42 -4.23 12.53
C ILE A 202 19.53 -5.25 12.82
N PRO A 203 19.56 -5.93 13.98
CA PRO A 203 20.56 -6.99 14.23
C PRO A 203 20.45 -8.16 13.24
N VAL A 204 19.23 -8.53 12.85
CA VAL A 204 18.98 -9.58 11.85
C VAL A 204 19.50 -9.16 10.49
N TYR A 205 19.22 -7.91 10.08
CA TYR A 205 19.74 -7.32 8.84
C TYR A 205 21.27 -7.36 8.81
N ILE A 206 21.93 -6.88 9.87
CA ILE A 206 23.41 -6.85 9.97
C ILE A 206 23.98 -8.28 9.92
N ALA A 207 23.34 -9.24 10.58
CA ALA A 207 23.80 -10.63 10.59
C ALA A 207 23.66 -11.34 9.22
N LEU A 208 22.61 -11.02 8.45
CA LEU A 208 22.34 -11.67 7.17
C LEU A 208 23.01 -10.97 5.98
N GLN A 209 23.04 -9.64 5.96
CA GLN A 209 23.54 -8.84 4.83
C GLN A 209 24.90 -8.20 5.11
N GLY A 210 25.33 -8.17 6.39
CA GLY A 210 26.55 -7.43 6.78
C GLY A 210 26.41 -5.93 6.49
N PRO A 211 27.52 -5.22 6.30
CA PRO A 211 27.52 -3.78 5.99
C PRO A 211 27.32 -3.50 4.49
N ALA A 212 26.54 -4.33 3.77
CA ALA A 212 26.39 -4.23 2.31
C ALA A 212 25.92 -2.83 1.85
N ILE A 213 25.02 -2.19 2.59
CA ILE A 213 24.56 -0.84 2.31
C ILE A 213 25.68 0.21 2.29
N LEU A 214 26.77 -0.02 3.02
CA LEU A 214 27.94 0.90 3.04
C LEU A 214 28.80 0.78 1.79
N GLN A 215 28.60 -0.26 1.00
CA GLN A 215 29.29 -0.49 -0.28
C GLN A 215 28.53 0.13 -1.47
N ALA A 216 27.24 0.41 -1.27
CA ALA A 216 26.41 1.07 -2.29
C ALA A 216 26.81 2.55 -2.45
N PRO A 217 26.59 3.16 -3.63
CA PRO A 217 26.83 4.58 -3.84
C PRO A 217 26.05 5.43 -2.83
N LEU A 218 26.74 6.32 -2.11
CA LEU A 218 26.11 7.17 -1.09
C LEU A 218 24.92 7.95 -1.66
N THR A 219 25.01 8.38 -2.91
CA THR A 219 23.92 9.10 -3.59
C THR A 219 22.66 8.24 -3.65
N GLU A 220 22.78 6.95 -4.01
CA GLU A 220 21.63 6.03 -4.07
C GLU A 220 21.03 5.79 -2.68
N VAL A 221 21.88 5.56 -1.67
CA VAL A 221 21.44 5.38 -0.28
C VAL A 221 20.67 6.60 0.22
N VAL A 222 21.16 7.81 -0.05
CA VAL A 222 20.50 9.06 0.36
C VAL A 222 19.20 9.28 -0.41
N LEU A 223 19.20 9.09 -1.73
CA LEU A 223 18.00 9.24 -2.56
C LEU A 223 16.92 8.23 -2.17
N GLN A 224 17.27 6.95 -2.03
CA GLN A 224 16.32 5.93 -1.60
C GLN A 224 15.90 6.11 -0.14
N GLY A 225 16.78 6.51 0.75
CA GLY A 225 16.43 6.86 2.13
C GLY A 225 15.41 7.98 2.19
N ALA A 226 15.61 9.06 1.46
CA ALA A 226 14.66 10.17 1.37
C ALA A 226 13.35 9.74 0.71
N PHE A 227 13.42 9.03 -0.42
CA PHE A 227 12.24 8.57 -1.14
C PHE A 227 11.42 7.57 -0.33
N GLN A 228 12.02 6.45 0.08
CA GLN A 228 11.34 5.39 0.81
C GLN A 228 10.86 5.85 2.20
N GLY A 229 11.76 6.49 2.96
CA GLY A 229 11.52 6.85 4.35
C GLY A 229 10.66 8.12 4.50
N ILE A 230 10.98 9.19 3.80
CA ILE A 230 10.30 10.49 4.00
C ILE A 230 9.11 10.61 3.04
N VAL A 231 9.35 10.46 1.73
CA VAL A 231 8.32 10.74 0.73
C VAL A 231 7.21 9.69 0.78
N ILE A 232 7.57 8.40 0.72
CA ILE A 232 6.60 7.31 0.64
C ILE A 232 6.00 6.98 2.01
N THR A 233 6.78 6.94 3.08
CA THR A 233 6.27 6.51 4.39
C THR A 233 5.57 7.64 5.14
N ILE A 234 6.09 8.86 5.12
CA ILE A 234 5.56 9.97 5.92
C ILE A 234 4.68 10.91 5.09
N LEU A 235 5.25 11.50 4.00
CA LEU A 235 4.58 12.55 3.24
C LEU A 235 3.31 12.03 2.57
N SER A 236 3.37 10.87 1.91
CA SER A 236 2.19 10.29 1.22
C SER A 236 1.05 10.02 2.19
N LEU A 237 1.35 9.52 3.40
CA LEU A 237 0.34 9.29 4.44
C LEU A 237 -0.31 10.59 4.91
N ILE A 238 0.48 11.65 5.12
CA ILE A 238 -0.05 12.97 5.50
C ILE A 238 -0.96 13.53 4.41
N LEU A 239 -0.54 13.45 3.15
CA LEU A 239 -1.34 13.90 2.01
C LEU A 239 -2.65 13.12 1.90
N TYR A 240 -2.59 11.79 2.03
CA TYR A 240 -3.78 10.93 2.00
C TYR A 240 -4.74 11.23 3.14
N ALA A 241 -4.23 11.35 4.37
CA ALA A 241 -5.05 11.71 5.53
C ALA A 241 -5.74 13.07 5.35
N ARG A 242 -5.04 14.08 4.79
CA ARG A 242 -5.64 15.38 4.46
C ARG A 242 -6.73 15.27 3.40
N ALA A 243 -6.53 14.45 2.37
CA ALA A 243 -7.55 14.20 1.37
C ALA A 243 -8.83 13.62 1.99
N LEU A 244 -8.70 12.58 2.82
CA LEU A 244 -9.85 11.96 3.49
C LEU A 244 -10.55 12.89 4.47
N ASN A 245 -9.82 13.75 5.18
CA ASN A 245 -10.40 14.74 6.08
C ASN A 245 -11.24 15.80 5.32
N LEU A 246 -10.87 16.13 4.08
CA LEU A 246 -11.60 17.12 3.26
C LEU A 246 -12.74 16.50 2.44
N LEU A 247 -12.57 15.28 1.96
CA LEU A 247 -13.48 14.62 1.02
C LEU A 247 -14.36 13.53 1.66
N GLY A 248 -14.01 13.10 2.87
CA GLY A 248 -14.63 11.96 3.53
C GLY A 248 -13.97 10.61 3.19
N ALA A 249 -14.25 9.61 4.02
CA ALA A 249 -13.63 8.28 3.92
C ALA A 249 -13.96 7.53 2.61
N SER A 250 -15.14 7.79 2.01
CA SER A 250 -15.57 7.17 0.74
C SER A 250 -14.66 7.53 -0.44
N ALA A 251 -14.00 8.70 -0.41
CA ALA A 251 -13.03 9.09 -1.43
C ALA A 251 -11.80 8.17 -1.45
N GLY A 252 -11.47 7.55 -0.31
CA GLY A 252 -10.34 6.62 -0.20
C GLY A 252 -10.44 5.44 -1.15
N GLY A 253 -11.65 4.89 -1.32
CA GLY A 253 -11.89 3.79 -2.27
C GLY A 253 -11.66 4.19 -3.72
N ALA A 254 -12.11 5.39 -4.10
CA ALA A 254 -11.92 5.92 -5.46
C ALA A 254 -10.43 6.15 -5.76
N PHE A 255 -9.69 6.73 -4.81
CA PHE A 255 -8.25 6.91 -4.95
C PHE A 255 -7.50 5.57 -5.00
N GLY A 256 -7.81 4.64 -4.11
CA GLY A 256 -7.19 3.31 -4.08
C GLY A 256 -7.35 2.53 -5.38
N ALA A 257 -8.51 2.67 -6.03
CA ALA A 257 -8.80 2.03 -7.31
C ALA A 257 -7.90 2.50 -8.47
N LEU A 258 -7.34 3.72 -8.38
CA LEU A 258 -6.45 4.27 -9.40
C LEU A 258 -5.00 3.80 -9.26
N VAL A 259 -4.60 3.27 -8.10
CA VAL A 259 -3.19 2.90 -7.82
C VAL A 259 -2.65 1.89 -8.83
N PRO A 260 -3.31 0.77 -9.17
CA PRO A 260 -2.78 -0.18 -10.13
C PRO A 260 -2.63 0.41 -11.55
N VAL A 261 -3.59 1.25 -11.97
CA VAL A 261 -3.57 1.91 -13.28
C VAL A 261 -2.38 2.88 -13.38
N LEU A 262 -2.23 3.75 -12.39
CA LEU A 262 -1.14 4.73 -12.37
C LEU A 262 0.23 4.06 -12.28
N SER A 263 0.34 2.99 -11.50
CA SER A 263 1.60 2.23 -11.41
C SER A 263 1.99 1.60 -12.74
N ALA A 264 1.03 1.02 -13.47
CA ALA A 264 1.26 0.49 -14.80
C ALA A 264 1.74 1.59 -15.77
N LEU A 265 1.10 2.77 -15.72
CA LEU A 265 1.49 3.92 -16.54
C LEU A 265 2.88 4.45 -16.18
N PHE A 266 3.27 4.49 -14.90
CA PHE A 266 4.61 4.91 -14.49
C PHE A 266 5.69 3.87 -14.79
N ALA A 267 5.36 2.57 -14.79
CA ALA A 267 6.31 1.51 -15.12
C ALA A 267 6.80 1.60 -16.57
N ILE A 268 5.98 2.10 -17.50
CA ILE A 268 6.35 2.26 -18.90
C ILE A 268 7.58 3.16 -19.07
N PRO A 269 7.57 4.45 -18.67
CA PRO A 269 8.72 5.33 -18.86
C PRO A 269 9.89 5.05 -17.93
N ILE A 270 9.67 4.45 -16.73
CA ILE A 270 10.72 4.24 -15.73
C ILE A 270 11.48 2.94 -16.00
N LEU A 271 10.76 1.88 -16.37
CA LEU A 271 11.31 0.53 -16.49
C LEU A 271 11.27 -0.02 -17.92
N GLY A 272 10.54 0.64 -18.85
CA GLY A 272 10.23 0.05 -20.15
C GLY A 272 9.26 -1.13 -20.07
N GLU A 273 8.59 -1.35 -18.93
CA GLU A 273 7.64 -2.44 -18.73
C GLU A 273 6.28 -2.09 -19.34
N TRP A 274 5.94 -2.70 -20.45
CA TRP A 274 4.64 -2.56 -21.10
C TRP A 274 3.70 -3.67 -20.64
N PRO A 275 2.59 -3.33 -19.94
CA PRO A 275 1.59 -4.32 -19.58
C PRO A 275 0.97 -4.95 -20.84
N THR A 276 0.75 -6.26 -20.80
CA THR A 276 0.05 -6.98 -21.86
C THR A 276 -1.45 -6.63 -21.88
N SER A 277 -2.16 -7.04 -22.93
CA SER A 277 -3.62 -6.84 -22.98
C SER A 277 -4.35 -7.53 -21.84
N SER A 278 -3.84 -8.69 -21.39
CA SER A 278 -4.36 -9.40 -20.21
C SER A 278 -4.09 -8.66 -18.91
N ASP A 279 -2.91 -8.02 -18.78
CA ASP A 279 -2.60 -7.20 -17.60
C ASP A 279 -3.52 -5.98 -17.52
N TRP A 280 -3.77 -5.30 -18.62
CA TRP A 280 -4.72 -4.18 -18.65
C TRP A 280 -6.14 -4.61 -18.31
N ALA A 281 -6.60 -5.77 -18.81
CA ALA A 281 -7.91 -6.31 -18.43
C ALA A 281 -7.96 -6.64 -16.93
N ALA A 282 -6.94 -7.27 -16.39
CA ALA A 282 -6.83 -7.59 -14.97
C ALA A 282 -6.79 -6.32 -14.10
N ILE A 283 -5.97 -5.33 -14.45
CA ILE A 283 -5.88 -4.04 -13.77
C ILE A 283 -7.25 -3.35 -13.75
N ALA A 284 -7.98 -3.34 -14.87
CA ALA A 284 -9.31 -2.75 -14.94
C ALA A 284 -10.31 -3.47 -14.01
N LEU A 285 -10.32 -4.81 -14.01
CA LEU A 285 -11.17 -5.60 -13.13
C LEU A 285 -10.87 -5.35 -11.65
N ILE A 286 -9.57 -5.34 -11.29
CA ILE A 286 -9.14 -5.07 -9.91
C ILE A 286 -9.51 -3.65 -9.50
N SER A 287 -9.28 -2.65 -10.35
CA SER A 287 -9.59 -1.25 -10.05
C SER A 287 -11.10 -1.04 -9.81
N VAL A 288 -11.96 -1.56 -10.68
CA VAL A 288 -13.41 -1.51 -10.48
C VAL A 288 -13.80 -2.28 -9.22
N GLY A 289 -13.18 -3.43 -9.00
CA GLY A 289 -13.41 -4.26 -7.82
C GLY A 289 -13.04 -3.55 -6.51
N VAL A 290 -11.89 -2.89 -6.46
CA VAL A 290 -11.44 -2.08 -5.30
C VAL A 290 -12.41 -0.94 -5.03
N TYR A 291 -12.85 -0.24 -6.07
CA TYR A 291 -13.86 0.82 -5.94
C TYR A 291 -15.15 0.32 -5.29
N LEU A 292 -15.71 -0.78 -5.78
CA LEU A 292 -16.93 -1.37 -5.24
C LEU A 292 -16.73 -1.95 -3.83
N ALA A 293 -15.63 -2.65 -3.58
CA ALA A 293 -15.32 -3.24 -2.28
C ALA A 293 -15.11 -2.19 -1.19
N SER A 294 -14.60 -1.03 -1.54
CA SER A 294 -14.37 0.10 -0.61
C SER A 294 -15.64 0.94 -0.35
N GLY A 295 -16.79 0.54 -0.86
CA GLY A 295 -18.05 1.28 -0.68
C GLY A 295 -18.15 2.54 -1.53
N GLY A 296 -17.47 2.57 -2.68
CA GLY A 296 -17.62 3.65 -3.66
C GLY A 296 -19.10 3.87 -4.02
N PRO A 297 -19.55 5.14 -4.17
CA PRO A 297 -20.95 5.43 -4.49
C PRO A 297 -21.33 4.78 -5.82
N LEU A 298 -22.23 3.81 -5.75
CA LEU A 298 -22.87 3.32 -6.97
C LEU A 298 -23.67 4.48 -7.61
N PRO A 299 -23.68 4.61 -8.95
CA PRO A 299 -24.54 5.58 -9.59
C PRO A 299 -25.97 5.35 -9.09
N TYR A 300 -26.53 6.36 -8.43
CA TYR A 300 -27.83 6.30 -7.78
C TYR A 300 -28.90 5.96 -8.84
N ARG A 301 -29.35 4.73 -8.82
CA ARG A 301 -30.52 4.33 -9.62
C ARG A 301 -31.74 4.92 -8.92
N ASN A 302 -32.22 6.06 -9.43
CA ASN A 302 -33.44 6.68 -8.93
C ASN A 302 -34.57 5.64 -8.97
N PRO A 303 -35.16 5.25 -7.83
CA PRO A 303 -36.21 4.23 -7.85
C PRO A 303 -37.57 4.75 -8.38
N ARG A 304 -37.57 5.87 -9.07
CA ARG A 304 -38.77 6.49 -9.66
C ARG A 304 -38.63 6.60 -11.18
N THR A 305 -38.83 5.53 -11.89
CA THR A 305 -39.47 5.46 -13.19
C THR A 305 -40.17 4.09 -13.32
#